data_1b9f4bb13670ee53ba0e62e5acd3bd21
#
_entry.id   1b9f4bb13670ee53ba0e62e5acd3bd21
#
_cell.length_a   1.000
_cell.length_b   1.000
_cell.length_c   1.000
_cell.angle_alpha   90.00
_cell.angle_beta   90.00
_cell.angle_gamma   90.00
#
_symmetry.space_group_name_H-M   'P 1'
#
loop_
_entity.id
_entity.type
_entity.pdbx_description
1 polymer ?
#
loop_
_entity_poly.entity_id
_entity_poly.type
_entity_poly.pdbx_seq_one_letter_code
_entity_poly.pdbx_strand_id
1 'polypeptide(L)'
;MMETQTKAIAELREKFHKKLNDEGPPDPKGFHSADIARINSNDDWLKRFLEHHEFNMQEAFNMLWETCTWRRKIGANDINEDNVKREYLEDGSCFSFGKDKDGKKLFIIKSKLHFKGVKDFTEIQRCIVYWFERLERETNGNQISIFFDMAEAGLSNLDMEFTKYLIGLFKSYYPNFLNYIIIFDMPWVLNAAFKIIKSWLPAKAIPKIKFVNKSTLKEFVDSNDALKCWGGNNDYTFVFVPEVQTNEDALNGKLDNKKVHFAEGSPLTEQSPCNFGETDEEQLLSVEPDAIIFNKDGKEIIGVIILKNITTDKILSYKIKTTSPEKFRVRPSSGLLQPSEQKSITVVLQPGYDVRGLLHNDRFLVMCLPVKNADITAQDLHTLWKSVKSTEQHKLKCCDGTENNETQKSQSILTSNGAGNDRHIDAFFSKMDHLENIYHKLHNKIQTLKYMFLICMLTIILIALVTLYTLKNDIKESIDRLHDDIKETMYQQECHMGRGI
;
A
#
# COMPACT_ATOMS: atom_id res chain seq x y z
N MET A 1 -40.67 4.96 -15.37
CA MET A 1 -39.35 5.06 -14.71
C MET A 1 -38.21 5.23 -15.73
N MET A 2 -38.09 4.40 -16.79
CA MET A 2 -37.06 4.58 -17.84
C MET A 2 -37.18 5.93 -18.56
N GLU A 3 -38.36 6.35 -18.98
CA GLU A 3 -38.60 7.62 -19.66
C GLU A 3 -38.22 8.85 -18.82
N THR A 4 -38.43 8.79 -17.49
CA THR A 4 -38.02 9.84 -16.56
C THR A 4 -36.52 9.94 -16.45
N GLN A 5 -35.79 8.80 -16.47
CA GLN A 5 -34.32 8.76 -16.40
C GLN A 5 -33.70 9.31 -17.68
N THR A 6 -34.21 8.91 -18.85
CA THR A 6 -33.75 9.43 -20.16
C THR A 6 -33.91 10.94 -20.25
N LYS A 7 -35.03 11.46 -19.76
CA LYS A 7 -35.27 12.92 -19.72
C LYS A 7 -34.28 13.62 -18.79
N ALA A 8 -34.00 13.07 -17.61
CA ALA A 8 -33.04 13.68 -16.69
C ALA A 8 -31.61 13.66 -17.24
N ILE A 9 -31.20 12.61 -17.97
CA ILE A 9 -29.92 12.56 -18.65
C ILE A 9 -29.80 13.64 -19.72
N ALA A 10 -30.83 13.79 -20.54
CA ALA A 10 -30.88 14.83 -21.57
C ALA A 10 -30.80 16.25 -20.96
N GLU A 11 -31.54 16.49 -19.87
CA GLU A 11 -31.53 17.77 -19.15
C GLU A 11 -30.14 18.07 -18.54
N LEU A 12 -29.46 17.05 -17.95
CA LEU A 12 -28.11 17.21 -17.42
C LEU A 12 -27.11 17.59 -18.51
N ARG A 13 -27.21 16.94 -19.67
CA ARG A 13 -26.39 17.22 -20.87
C ARG A 13 -26.63 18.64 -21.37
N GLU A 14 -27.86 19.02 -21.54
CA GLU A 14 -28.24 20.37 -21.99
C GLU A 14 -27.73 21.46 -21.04
N LYS A 15 -27.90 21.26 -19.73
CA LYS A 15 -27.40 22.16 -18.68
C LYS A 15 -25.90 22.33 -18.73
N PHE A 16 -25.15 21.25 -18.99
CA PHE A 16 -23.71 21.31 -19.16
C PHE A 16 -23.31 22.16 -20.37
N HIS A 17 -23.90 21.89 -21.53
CA HIS A 17 -23.60 22.63 -22.73
C HIS A 17 -24.03 24.10 -22.66
N LYS A 18 -25.16 24.38 -22.03
CA LYS A 18 -25.60 25.77 -21.79
C LYS A 18 -24.55 26.55 -21.00
N LYS A 19 -24.10 26.01 -19.84
CA LYS A 19 -23.08 26.67 -19.03
C LYS A 19 -21.75 26.81 -19.81
N LEU A 20 -21.36 25.77 -20.55
CA LEU A 20 -20.15 25.82 -21.37
C LEU A 20 -20.18 26.92 -22.41
N ASN A 21 -21.34 27.16 -23.03
CA ASN A 21 -21.53 28.22 -24.01
C ASN A 21 -21.62 29.62 -23.37
N ASP A 22 -22.29 29.75 -22.23
CA ASP A 22 -22.55 31.02 -21.56
C ASP A 22 -21.30 31.56 -20.81
N GLU A 23 -20.57 30.67 -20.08
CA GLU A 23 -19.47 31.06 -19.20
C GLU A 23 -18.10 30.60 -19.73
N GLY A 24 -18.06 29.63 -20.64
CA GLY A 24 -16.83 28.97 -21.07
C GLY A 24 -16.29 27.96 -20.05
N PRO A 25 -15.22 27.25 -20.39
CA PRO A 25 -14.56 26.32 -19.50
C PRO A 25 -13.69 27.06 -18.45
N PRO A 26 -13.52 26.53 -17.24
CA PRO A 26 -12.68 27.16 -16.21
C PRO A 26 -11.18 27.17 -16.56
N ASP A 27 -10.73 26.24 -17.38
CA ASP A 27 -9.34 26.18 -17.89
C ASP A 27 -9.28 26.83 -19.27
N PRO A 28 -8.32 27.74 -19.55
CA PRO A 28 -8.15 28.36 -20.89
C PRO A 28 -7.94 27.35 -22.02
N LYS A 29 -7.44 26.14 -21.71
CA LYS A 29 -7.28 25.05 -22.67
C LYS A 29 -8.57 24.27 -22.94
N GLY A 30 -9.67 24.62 -22.29
CA GLY A 30 -10.94 23.91 -22.38
C GLY A 30 -10.98 22.59 -21.60
N PHE A 31 -12.14 21.96 -21.58
CA PHE A 31 -12.28 20.58 -21.15
C PHE A 31 -11.57 19.61 -22.09
N HIS A 32 -11.18 18.44 -21.61
CA HIS A 32 -10.59 17.42 -22.47
C HIS A 32 -11.61 16.91 -23.49
N SER A 33 -11.19 16.75 -24.77
CA SER A 33 -12.08 16.32 -25.85
C SER A 33 -12.77 14.99 -25.60
N ALA A 34 -12.06 14.03 -24.96
CA ALA A 34 -12.64 12.74 -24.58
C ALA A 34 -13.77 12.87 -23.53
N ASP A 35 -13.67 13.80 -22.57
CA ASP A 35 -14.74 14.03 -21.61
C ASP A 35 -15.95 14.70 -22.27
N ILE A 36 -15.75 15.65 -23.21
CA ILE A 36 -16.83 16.23 -24.01
C ILE A 36 -17.51 15.16 -24.88
N ALA A 37 -16.73 14.29 -25.54
CA ALA A 37 -17.26 13.17 -26.31
C ALA A 37 -18.09 12.23 -25.44
N ARG A 38 -17.60 11.92 -24.20
CA ARG A 38 -18.32 11.10 -23.24
C ARG A 38 -19.63 11.73 -22.78
N ILE A 39 -19.67 13.05 -22.53
CA ILE A 39 -20.91 13.77 -22.21
C ILE A 39 -21.90 13.67 -23.36
N ASN A 40 -21.44 13.76 -24.60
CA ASN A 40 -22.32 13.74 -25.78
C ASN A 40 -22.92 12.36 -26.05
N SER A 41 -22.15 11.29 -25.85
CA SER A 41 -22.49 9.95 -26.36
C SER A 41 -22.72 8.88 -25.30
N ASN A 42 -22.32 9.10 -24.04
CA ASN A 42 -22.39 8.08 -22.99
C ASN A 42 -23.43 8.42 -21.90
N ASP A 43 -24.66 7.92 -22.12
CA ASP A 43 -25.77 8.10 -21.21
C ASP A 43 -25.53 7.45 -19.84
N ASP A 44 -24.88 6.27 -19.81
CA ASP A 44 -24.58 5.56 -18.58
C ASP A 44 -23.61 6.34 -17.69
N TRP A 45 -22.66 7.04 -18.29
CA TRP A 45 -21.75 7.89 -17.53
C TRP A 45 -22.49 9.07 -16.89
N LEU A 46 -23.36 9.76 -17.61
CA LEU A 46 -24.19 10.85 -17.07
C LEU A 46 -25.18 10.36 -16.00
N LYS A 47 -25.77 9.19 -16.24
CA LYS A 47 -26.67 8.54 -15.28
C LYS A 47 -26.00 8.34 -13.92
N ARG A 48 -24.72 8.00 -13.88
CA ARG A 48 -23.98 7.80 -12.62
C ARG A 48 -23.91 9.05 -11.76
N PHE A 49 -23.82 10.24 -12.34
CA PHE A 49 -23.87 11.51 -11.59
C PHE A 49 -25.26 11.73 -10.99
N LEU A 50 -26.31 11.46 -11.75
CA LEU A 50 -27.69 11.55 -11.26
C LEU A 50 -27.94 10.55 -10.11
N GLU A 51 -27.57 9.30 -10.29
CA GLU A 51 -27.71 8.27 -9.26
C GLU A 51 -26.86 8.57 -8.01
N HIS A 52 -25.67 9.15 -8.17
CA HIS A 52 -24.81 9.54 -7.05
C HIS A 52 -25.51 10.56 -6.12
N HIS A 53 -26.29 11.44 -6.69
CA HIS A 53 -27.02 12.51 -5.99
C HIS A 53 -28.54 12.26 -5.94
N GLU A 54 -28.98 10.99 -6.03
CA GLU A 54 -30.40 10.61 -5.90
C GLU A 54 -31.30 11.42 -6.83
N PHE A 55 -30.82 11.68 -8.06
CA PHE A 55 -31.47 12.50 -9.10
C PHE A 55 -31.66 13.98 -8.73
N ASN A 56 -30.90 14.50 -7.74
CA ASN A 56 -30.79 15.96 -7.58
C ASN A 56 -30.00 16.55 -8.74
N MET A 57 -30.71 17.19 -9.66
CA MET A 57 -30.13 17.73 -10.90
C MET A 57 -29.02 18.75 -10.65
N GLN A 58 -29.17 19.63 -9.67
CA GLN A 58 -28.19 20.69 -9.39
C GLN A 58 -26.88 20.09 -8.84
N GLU A 59 -26.98 19.18 -7.90
CA GLU A 59 -25.81 18.50 -7.30
C GLU A 59 -25.11 17.60 -8.33
N ALA A 60 -25.86 16.86 -9.14
CA ALA A 60 -25.31 16.04 -10.23
C ALA A 60 -24.57 16.90 -11.27
N PHE A 61 -25.13 18.04 -11.64
CA PHE A 61 -24.50 18.99 -12.54
C PHE A 61 -23.22 19.59 -11.95
N ASN A 62 -23.24 20.03 -10.72
CA ASN A 62 -22.07 20.57 -10.04
C ASN A 62 -20.93 19.54 -10.01
N MET A 63 -21.24 18.29 -9.63
CA MET A 63 -20.27 17.21 -9.62
C MET A 63 -19.73 16.91 -11.03
N LEU A 64 -20.57 16.89 -12.07
CA LEU A 64 -20.13 16.67 -13.45
C LEU A 64 -19.14 17.75 -13.91
N TRP A 65 -19.47 19.01 -13.63
CA TRP A 65 -18.63 20.15 -13.99
C TRP A 65 -17.28 20.12 -13.27
N GLU A 66 -17.29 19.88 -11.97
CA GLU A 66 -16.09 19.75 -11.15
C GLU A 66 -15.25 18.54 -11.56
N THR A 67 -15.88 17.40 -11.88
CA THR A 67 -15.19 16.21 -12.38
C THR A 67 -14.44 16.52 -13.66
N CYS A 68 -15.07 17.12 -14.65
CA CYS A 68 -14.43 17.46 -15.93
C CYS A 68 -13.28 18.47 -15.71
N THR A 69 -13.46 19.45 -14.82
CA THR A 69 -12.41 20.42 -14.45
C THR A 69 -11.21 19.72 -13.80
N TRP A 70 -11.46 18.85 -12.82
CA TRP A 70 -10.42 18.08 -12.14
C TRP A 70 -9.70 17.13 -13.11
N ARG A 71 -10.44 16.40 -13.95
CA ARG A 71 -9.88 15.48 -14.96
C ARG A 71 -8.94 16.19 -15.90
N ARG A 72 -9.33 17.40 -16.35
CA ARG A 72 -8.46 18.24 -17.18
C ARG A 72 -7.19 18.65 -16.47
N LYS A 73 -7.30 19.11 -15.21
CA LYS A 73 -6.18 19.57 -14.39
C LYS A 73 -5.14 18.50 -14.15
N ILE A 74 -5.56 17.27 -13.85
CA ILE A 74 -4.63 16.16 -13.53
C ILE A 74 -4.19 15.36 -14.77
N GLY A 75 -4.81 15.60 -15.94
CA GLY A 75 -4.58 14.84 -17.16
C GLY A 75 -5.11 13.40 -17.08
N ALA A 76 -6.30 13.18 -16.48
CA ALA A 76 -6.84 11.84 -16.26
C ALA A 76 -7.01 11.02 -17.54
N ASN A 77 -7.40 11.67 -18.64
CA ASN A 77 -7.57 11.01 -19.94
C ASN A 77 -6.23 10.67 -20.63
N ASP A 78 -5.14 11.30 -20.22
CA ASP A 78 -3.80 11.14 -20.81
C ASP A 78 -2.93 10.19 -19.94
N ILE A 79 -3.43 9.76 -18.78
CA ILE A 79 -2.71 8.86 -17.89
C ILE A 79 -2.58 7.47 -18.52
N ASN A 80 -1.33 6.98 -18.61
CA ASN A 80 -0.97 5.67 -19.15
C ASN A 80 0.33 5.16 -18.49
N GLU A 81 0.79 3.98 -18.89
CA GLU A 81 1.98 3.33 -18.32
C GLU A 81 3.28 4.09 -18.58
N ASP A 82 3.34 4.94 -19.62
CA ASP A 82 4.55 5.68 -19.99
C ASP A 82 4.74 6.94 -19.14
N ASN A 83 3.65 7.46 -18.55
CA ASN A 83 3.68 8.70 -17.78
C ASN A 83 3.35 8.54 -16.28
N VAL A 84 3.25 7.31 -15.80
CA VAL A 84 3.16 6.95 -14.39
C VAL A 84 4.43 6.19 -13.99
N LYS A 85 4.91 6.38 -12.76
CA LYS A 85 6.08 5.63 -12.27
C LYS A 85 5.82 4.14 -12.31
N ARG A 86 6.46 3.45 -13.25
CA ARG A 86 6.28 2.05 -13.52
C ARG A 86 6.58 1.18 -12.28
N GLU A 87 7.60 1.55 -11.50
CA GLU A 87 7.94 0.89 -10.25
C GLU A 87 6.78 0.85 -9.23
N TYR A 88 5.86 1.85 -9.27
CA TYR A 88 4.68 1.91 -8.39
C TYR A 88 3.53 1.04 -8.91
N LEU A 89 3.51 0.77 -10.22
CA LEU A 89 2.56 -0.17 -10.81
C LEU A 89 2.99 -1.63 -10.60
N GLU A 90 4.31 -1.88 -10.54
CA GLU A 90 4.89 -3.22 -10.47
C GLU A 90 5.13 -3.73 -9.05
N ASP A 91 5.12 -2.87 -8.02
CA ASP A 91 5.47 -3.24 -6.65
C ASP A 91 4.41 -4.09 -5.92
N GLY A 92 3.23 -4.24 -6.51
CA GLY A 92 2.13 -5.04 -5.96
C GLY A 92 1.42 -4.42 -4.75
N SER A 93 1.66 -3.14 -4.45
CA SER A 93 0.94 -2.42 -3.39
C SER A 93 -0.53 -2.14 -3.76
N CYS A 94 -0.79 -1.93 -5.07
CA CYS A 94 -2.12 -1.68 -5.61
C CYS A 94 -2.31 -2.42 -6.93
N PHE A 95 -3.39 -3.19 -7.08
CA PHE A 95 -3.70 -3.91 -8.32
C PHE A 95 -5.16 -4.37 -8.36
N SER A 96 -5.64 -4.74 -9.56
CA SER A 96 -6.95 -5.35 -9.75
C SER A 96 -6.82 -6.86 -9.84
N PHE A 97 -7.63 -7.60 -9.06
CA PHE A 97 -7.67 -9.07 -9.14
C PHE A 97 -8.99 -9.61 -8.57
N GLY A 98 -9.59 -10.59 -9.24
CA GLY A 98 -10.79 -11.26 -8.77
C GLY A 98 -12.05 -10.38 -8.78
N LYS A 99 -13.13 -10.90 -8.19
CA LYS A 99 -14.42 -10.24 -8.09
C LYS A 99 -15.03 -10.48 -6.71
N ASP A 100 -15.90 -9.55 -6.28
CA ASP A 100 -16.79 -9.81 -5.16
C ASP A 100 -17.98 -10.66 -5.58
N LYS A 101 -18.82 -11.05 -4.61
CA LYS A 101 -20.02 -11.88 -4.87
C LYS A 101 -21.10 -11.19 -5.70
N ASP A 102 -21.05 -9.87 -5.81
CA ASP A 102 -21.94 -9.11 -6.71
C ASP A 102 -21.36 -9.02 -8.13
N GLY A 103 -20.25 -9.74 -8.41
CA GLY A 103 -19.56 -9.79 -9.69
C GLY A 103 -18.73 -8.53 -9.99
N LYS A 104 -18.50 -7.64 -9.00
CA LYS A 104 -17.75 -6.41 -9.17
C LYS A 104 -16.25 -6.68 -9.00
N LYS A 105 -15.42 -6.11 -9.88
CA LYS A 105 -13.95 -6.24 -9.79
C LYS A 105 -13.42 -5.73 -8.46
N LEU A 106 -12.44 -6.43 -7.91
CA LEU A 106 -11.73 -6.00 -6.72
C LEU A 106 -10.52 -5.15 -7.13
N PHE A 107 -10.41 -3.97 -6.52
CA PHE A 107 -9.18 -3.19 -6.48
C PHE A 107 -8.52 -3.40 -5.12
N ILE A 108 -7.37 -4.05 -5.14
CA ILE A 108 -6.65 -4.50 -3.94
C ILE A 108 -5.60 -3.47 -3.56
N ILE A 109 -5.57 -3.11 -2.29
CA ILE A 109 -4.55 -2.26 -1.68
C ILE A 109 -3.92 -3.06 -0.53
N LYS A 110 -2.67 -3.48 -0.71
CA LYS A 110 -1.88 -4.18 0.33
C LYS A 110 -1.25 -3.18 1.27
N SER A 111 -1.94 -2.89 2.37
CA SER A 111 -1.54 -1.84 3.32
C SER A 111 -0.14 -2.04 3.89
N LYS A 112 0.31 -3.27 4.10
CA LYS A 112 1.66 -3.59 4.60
C LYS A 112 2.80 -3.12 3.68
N LEU A 113 2.52 -2.91 2.38
CA LEU A 113 3.51 -2.44 1.41
C LEU A 113 3.55 -0.90 1.27
N HIS A 114 2.62 -0.20 1.91
CA HIS A 114 2.58 1.26 1.92
C HIS A 114 3.17 1.82 3.21
N PHE A 115 4.13 2.73 3.09
CA PHE A 115 4.72 3.46 4.21
C PHE A 115 4.65 4.95 3.90
N LYS A 116 4.10 5.72 4.86
CA LYS A 116 3.96 7.17 4.70
C LYS A 116 5.31 7.84 4.46
N GLY A 117 5.40 8.66 3.41
CA GLY A 117 6.59 9.45 3.09
C GLY A 117 7.73 8.71 2.40
N VAL A 118 7.60 7.38 2.15
CA VAL A 118 8.61 6.61 1.41
C VAL A 118 8.47 6.82 -0.10
N LYS A 119 7.24 6.89 -0.58
CA LYS A 119 6.92 7.16 -1.99
C LYS A 119 6.49 8.62 -2.15
N ASP A 120 6.80 9.21 -3.31
CA ASP A 120 6.26 10.52 -3.67
C ASP A 120 4.74 10.48 -3.74
N PHE A 121 4.08 11.37 -3.00
CA PHE A 121 2.63 11.37 -2.85
C PHE A 121 1.90 11.72 -4.17
N THR A 122 2.45 12.63 -4.96
CA THR A 122 1.89 13.01 -6.27
C THR A 122 1.92 11.82 -7.23
N GLU A 123 3.02 11.05 -7.23
CA GLU A 123 3.14 9.86 -8.06
C GLU A 123 2.22 8.72 -7.58
N ILE A 124 2.00 8.57 -6.27
CA ILE A 124 0.98 7.65 -5.75
C ILE A 124 -0.41 8.05 -6.24
N GLN A 125 -0.75 9.34 -6.20
CA GLN A 125 -2.02 9.85 -6.70
C GLN A 125 -2.20 9.52 -8.18
N ARG A 126 -1.17 9.73 -9.00
CA ARG A 126 -1.19 9.38 -10.43
C ARG A 126 -1.37 7.88 -10.65
N CYS A 127 -0.68 7.05 -9.88
CA CYS A 127 -0.81 5.59 -9.93
C CYS A 127 -2.26 5.14 -9.61
N ILE A 128 -2.88 5.71 -8.58
CA ILE A 128 -4.28 5.41 -8.23
C ILE A 128 -5.24 5.85 -9.34
N VAL A 129 -5.04 7.04 -9.90
CA VAL A 129 -5.88 7.51 -11.02
C VAL A 129 -5.71 6.61 -12.24
N TYR A 130 -4.48 6.17 -12.57
CA TYR A 130 -4.24 5.19 -13.63
C TYR A 130 -5.07 3.91 -13.42
N TRP A 131 -5.02 3.33 -12.20
CA TRP A 131 -5.80 2.13 -11.90
C TRP A 131 -7.30 2.37 -11.97
N PHE A 132 -7.79 3.53 -11.54
CA PHE A 132 -9.22 3.86 -11.62
C PHE A 132 -9.67 4.06 -13.05
N GLU A 133 -8.91 4.76 -13.88
CA GLU A 133 -9.21 4.92 -15.31
C GLU A 133 -9.18 3.59 -16.07
N ARG A 134 -8.20 2.73 -15.77
CA ARG A 134 -8.12 1.37 -16.30
C ARG A 134 -9.34 0.53 -15.88
N LEU A 135 -9.70 0.54 -14.60
CA LEU A 135 -10.88 -0.16 -14.10
C LEU A 135 -12.18 0.39 -14.70
N GLU A 136 -12.26 1.68 -14.88
CA GLU A 136 -13.40 2.34 -15.56
C GLU A 136 -13.59 1.78 -16.98
N ARG A 137 -12.50 1.62 -17.74
CA ARG A 137 -12.50 1.00 -19.08
C ARG A 137 -12.84 -0.48 -19.02
N GLU A 138 -12.13 -1.25 -18.19
CA GLU A 138 -12.31 -2.70 -18.06
C GLU A 138 -13.70 -3.12 -17.57
N THR A 139 -14.38 -2.27 -16.81
CA THR A 139 -15.73 -2.56 -16.27
C THR A 139 -16.83 -1.87 -17.05
N ASN A 140 -16.51 -1.10 -18.12
CA ASN A 140 -17.44 -0.23 -18.81
C ASN A 140 -18.19 0.69 -17.85
N GLY A 141 -17.47 1.27 -16.87
CA GLY A 141 -18.03 2.17 -15.85
C GLY A 141 -18.86 1.50 -14.75
N ASN A 142 -18.92 0.16 -14.70
CA ASN A 142 -19.58 -0.53 -13.61
C ASN A 142 -18.81 -0.36 -12.29
N GLN A 143 -19.52 -0.50 -11.17
CA GLN A 143 -18.95 -0.39 -9.83
C GLN A 143 -17.83 -1.38 -9.61
N ILE A 144 -16.89 -1.00 -8.75
CA ILE A 144 -15.80 -1.82 -8.23
C ILE A 144 -15.89 -1.92 -6.71
N SER A 145 -15.24 -2.91 -6.14
CA SER A 145 -15.04 -3.01 -4.68
C SER A 145 -13.58 -2.77 -4.34
N ILE A 146 -13.33 -1.94 -3.31
CA ILE A 146 -11.98 -1.73 -2.78
C ILE A 146 -11.72 -2.78 -1.72
N PHE A 147 -10.60 -3.48 -1.85
CA PHE A 147 -10.15 -4.49 -0.90
C PHE A 147 -8.86 -4.03 -0.21
N PHE A 148 -8.97 -3.58 1.03
CA PHE A 148 -7.82 -3.29 1.87
C PHE A 148 -7.31 -4.57 2.53
N ASP A 149 -6.21 -5.11 2.04
CA ASP A 149 -5.47 -6.16 2.73
C ASP A 149 -4.63 -5.52 3.83
N MET A 150 -5.15 -5.58 5.06
CA MET A 150 -4.50 -5.01 6.24
C MET A 150 -3.79 -6.07 7.11
N ALA A 151 -3.73 -7.31 6.64
CA ALA A 151 -2.94 -8.35 7.31
C ALA A 151 -1.48 -7.88 7.48
N GLU A 152 -0.94 -8.02 8.69
CA GLU A 152 0.43 -7.62 9.05
C GLU A 152 0.70 -6.09 8.95
N ALA A 153 -0.32 -5.25 8.70
CA ALA A 153 -0.16 -3.81 8.72
C ALA A 153 -0.06 -3.27 10.16
N GLY A 154 0.63 -2.16 10.33
CA GLY A 154 0.81 -1.47 11.61
C GLY A 154 0.55 0.03 11.51
N LEU A 155 0.88 0.77 12.57
CA LEU A 155 0.75 2.24 12.57
C LEU A 155 1.64 2.92 11.53
N SER A 156 2.79 2.34 11.20
CA SER A 156 3.70 2.83 10.15
C SER A 156 3.13 2.77 8.74
N ASN A 157 2.13 1.90 8.52
CA ASN A 157 1.45 1.73 7.24
C ASN A 157 0.20 2.61 7.12
N LEU A 158 -0.17 3.29 8.23
CA LEU A 158 -1.34 4.15 8.27
C LEU A 158 -1.00 5.52 7.68
N ASP A 159 -1.56 5.80 6.52
CA ASP A 159 -1.46 7.10 5.86
C ASP A 159 -2.85 7.76 5.77
N MET A 160 -3.08 8.72 6.65
CA MET A 160 -4.35 9.43 6.73
C MET A 160 -4.55 10.35 5.52
N GLU A 161 -3.49 10.88 4.93
CA GLU A 161 -3.54 11.74 3.76
C GLU A 161 -3.92 10.94 2.52
N PHE A 162 -3.28 9.79 2.31
CA PHE A 162 -3.64 8.85 1.26
C PHE A 162 -5.09 8.35 1.38
N THR A 163 -5.51 7.99 2.61
CA THR A 163 -6.88 7.55 2.88
C THR A 163 -7.90 8.66 2.56
N LYS A 164 -7.61 9.90 2.96
CA LYS A 164 -8.46 11.07 2.66
C LYS A 164 -8.55 11.32 1.16
N TYR A 165 -7.44 11.16 0.45
CA TYR A 165 -7.40 11.28 -1.02
C TYR A 165 -8.30 10.24 -1.69
N LEU A 166 -8.19 8.96 -1.32
CA LEU A 166 -9.06 7.90 -1.85
C LEU A 166 -10.55 8.17 -1.61
N ILE A 167 -10.90 8.61 -0.40
CA ILE A 167 -12.29 9.01 -0.08
C ILE A 167 -12.73 10.16 -0.98
N GLY A 168 -11.86 11.15 -1.18
CA GLY A 168 -12.12 12.30 -2.05
C GLY A 168 -12.42 11.92 -3.49
N LEU A 169 -11.70 10.94 -4.04
CA LEU A 169 -11.92 10.45 -5.40
C LEU A 169 -13.35 9.93 -5.59
N PHE A 170 -13.83 9.05 -4.71
CA PHE A 170 -15.18 8.49 -4.79
C PHE A 170 -16.28 9.51 -4.45
N LYS A 171 -15.96 10.46 -3.58
CA LYS A 171 -16.92 11.49 -3.17
C LYS A 171 -17.15 12.56 -4.23
N SER A 172 -16.09 12.92 -4.99
CA SER A 172 -16.10 14.12 -5.83
C SER A 172 -15.89 13.87 -7.31
N TYR A 173 -15.23 12.75 -7.72
CA TYR A 173 -14.78 12.59 -9.10
C TYR A 173 -15.14 11.27 -9.78
N TYR A 174 -15.46 10.22 -9.00
CA TYR A 174 -15.88 8.92 -9.51
C TYR A 174 -17.28 8.59 -9.01
N PRO A 175 -18.34 9.19 -9.62
CA PRO A 175 -19.72 9.05 -9.17
C PRO A 175 -20.18 7.61 -9.28
N ASN A 176 -20.89 7.14 -8.24
CA ASN A 176 -21.50 5.79 -8.17
C ASN A 176 -20.60 4.62 -8.59
N PHE A 177 -19.27 4.78 -8.39
CA PHE A 177 -18.26 3.80 -8.83
C PHE A 177 -17.93 2.76 -7.76
N LEU A 178 -18.32 2.97 -6.48
CA LEU A 178 -17.99 2.13 -5.35
C LEU A 178 -19.14 1.18 -4.99
N ASN A 179 -18.88 -0.15 -4.99
CA ASN A 179 -19.75 -1.18 -4.42
C ASN A 179 -19.44 -1.37 -2.93
N TYR A 180 -18.39 -2.11 -2.58
CA TYR A 180 -17.96 -2.33 -1.20
C TYR A 180 -16.58 -1.74 -0.88
N ILE A 181 -16.35 -1.49 0.41
CA ILE A 181 -15.03 -1.29 1.01
C ILE A 181 -14.80 -2.49 1.94
N ILE A 182 -14.06 -3.48 1.46
CA ILE A 182 -13.73 -4.69 2.21
C ILE A 182 -12.41 -4.45 2.95
N ILE A 183 -12.44 -4.55 4.28
CA ILE A 183 -11.28 -4.36 5.14
C ILE A 183 -10.93 -5.71 5.76
N PHE A 184 -9.85 -6.32 5.23
CA PHE A 184 -9.42 -7.66 5.59
C PHE A 184 -8.36 -7.62 6.69
N ASP A 185 -8.57 -8.42 7.75
CA ASP A 185 -7.66 -8.62 8.90
C ASP A 185 -7.10 -7.31 9.50
N MET A 186 -7.96 -6.31 9.71
CA MET A 186 -7.53 -5.04 10.29
C MET A 186 -6.99 -5.21 11.71
N PRO A 187 -5.72 -4.84 11.98
CA PRO A 187 -5.17 -4.88 13.33
C PRO A 187 -5.94 -3.99 14.31
N TRP A 188 -6.17 -4.46 15.51
CA TRP A 188 -6.94 -3.74 16.54
C TRP A 188 -6.34 -2.37 16.89
N VAL A 189 -5.02 -2.20 16.75
CA VAL A 189 -4.30 -0.94 17.01
C VAL A 189 -4.77 0.19 16.08
N LEU A 190 -5.35 -0.14 14.92
CA LEU A 190 -5.86 0.83 13.94
C LEU A 190 -7.33 1.26 14.19
N ASN A 191 -8.01 0.67 15.18
CA ASN A 191 -9.41 0.98 15.49
C ASN A 191 -9.65 2.47 15.81
N ALA A 192 -8.72 3.12 16.51
CA ALA A 192 -8.83 4.53 16.86
C ALA A 192 -8.76 5.41 15.60
N ALA A 193 -7.83 5.12 14.70
CA ALA A 193 -7.69 5.82 13.42
C ALA A 193 -8.91 5.58 12.52
N PHE A 194 -9.45 4.37 12.50
CA PHE A 194 -10.65 4.07 11.72
C PHE A 194 -11.87 4.87 12.19
N LYS A 195 -12.02 5.16 13.49
CA LYS A 195 -13.10 6.04 13.98
C LYS A 195 -12.99 7.45 13.37
N ILE A 196 -11.77 7.97 13.19
CA ILE A 196 -11.54 9.25 12.54
C ILE A 196 -11.86 9.15 11.04
N ILE A 197 -11.38 8.10 10.36
CA ILE A 197 -11.66 7.87 8.94
C ILE A 197 -13.16 7.77 8.68
N LYS A 198 -13.89 7.07 9.55
CA LYS A 198 -15.35 6.92 9.46
C LYS A 198 -16.09 8.27 9.49
N SER A 199 -15.56 9.26 10.22
CA SER A 199 -16.19 10.60 10.29
C SER A 199 -16.06 11.40 8.98
N TRP A 200 -15.15 11.03 8.08
CA TRP A 200 -14.99 11.67 6.77
C TRP A 200 -15.93 11.10 5.70
N LEU A 201 -16.48 9.92 5.96
CA LEU A 201 -17.32 9.20 5.00
C LEU A 201 -18.75 9.72 5.02
N PRO A 202 -19.41 9.87 3.86
CA PRO A 202 -20.82 10.16 3.81
C PRO A 202 -21.64 8.99 4.41
N ALA A 203 -22.79 9.29 5.03
CA ALA A 203 -23.62 8.29 5.69
C ALA A 203 -23.97 7.08 4.79
N LYS A 204 -24.20 7.33 3.49
CA LYS A 204 -24.49 6.29 2.47
C LYS A 204 -23.31 5.35 2.19
N ALA A 205 -22.06 5.72 2.52
CA ALA A 205 -20.90 4.88 2.33
C ALA A 205 -20.65 3.94 3.53
N ILE A 206 -21.14 4.27 4.71
CA ILE A 206 -20.91 3.49 5.93
C ILE A 206 -21.41 2.03 5.80
N PRO A 207 -22.63 1.75 5.29
CA PRO A 207 -23.11 0.38 5.10
C PRO A 207 -22.31 -0.45 4.11
N LYS A 208 -21.57 0.21 3.21
CA LYS A 208 -20.69 -0.44 2.22
C LYS A 208 -19.39 -0.97 2.82
N ILE A 209 -19.02 -0.56 4.04
CA ILE A 209 -17.81 -1.01 4.71
C ILE A 209 -18.04 -2.39 5.33
N LYS A 210 -17.17 -3.35 4.99
CA LYS A 210 -17.23 -4.72 5.46
C LYS A 210 -15.91 -5.09 6.12
N PHE A 211 -15.94 -5.34 7.42
CA PHE A 211 -14.79 -5.89 8.14
C PHE A 211 -14.83 -7.40 8.05
N VAL A 212 -13.76 -7.98 7.52
CA VAL A 212 -13.69 -9.41 7.29
C VAL A 212 -12.35 -9.97 7.76
N ASN A 213 -12.35 -11.26 8.06
CA ASN A 213 -11.17 -12.07 8.32
C ASN A 213 -11.21 -13.32 7.44
N LYS A 214 -10.25 -14.22 7.59
CA LYS A 214 -10.17 -15.46 6.78
C LYS A 214 -11.46 -16.30 6.83
N SER A 215 -12.20 -16.30 7.95
CA SER A 215 -13.43 -17.11 8.10
C SER A 215 -14.66 -16.45 7.48
N THR A 216 -14.74 -15.12 7.49
CA THR A 216 -15.90 -14.33 7.02
C THR A 216 -15.72 -13.77 5.61
N LEU A 217 -14.51 -13.76 5.05
CA LEU A 217 -14.25 -13.26 3.68
C LEU A 217 -15.15 -13.93 2.64
N LYS A 218 -15.42 -15.22 2.80
CA LYS A 218 -16.31 -16.01 1.91
C LYS A 218 -17.74 -15.44 1.78
N GLU A 219 -18.16 -14.53 2.64
CA GLU A 219 -19.46 -13.86 2.54
C GLU A 219 -19.46 -12.80 1.42
N PHE A 220 -18.30 -12.27 1.07
CA PHE A 220 -18.14 -11.17 0.11
C PHE A 220 -17.30 -11.53 -1.12
N VAL A 221 -16.41 -12.51 -1.03
CA VAL A 221 -15.53 -12.95 -2.13
C VAL A 221 -15.56 -14.46 -2.19
N ASP A 222 -15.75 -15.02 -3.40
CA ASP A 222 -15.70 -16.47 -3.58
C ASP A 222 -14.29 -17.02 -3.33
N SER A 223 -14.23 -18.27 -2.84
CA SER A 223 -12.95 -18.91 -2.52
C SER A 223 -12.00 -19.00 -3.73
N ASN A 224 -12.52 -19.09 -4.95
CA ASN A 224 -11.73 -19.13 -6.17
C ASN A 224 -11.22 -17.76 -6.61
N ASP A 225 -11.88 -16.66 -6.20
CA ASP A 225 -11.45 -15.29 -6.41
C ASP A 225 -10.59 -14.79 -5.24
N ALA A 226 -10.61 -15.46 -4.09
CA ALA A 226 -9.81 -15.11 -2.93
C ALA A 226 -8.44 -15.81 -2.97
N LEU A 227 -7.37 -15.04 -2.68
CA LEU A 227 -6.00 -15.56 -2.63
C LEU A 227 -5.82 -16.56 -1.47
N LYS A 228 -4.91 -17.52 -1.62
CA LYS A 228 -4.54 -18.47 -0.56
C LYS A 228 -4.12 -17.77 0.74
N CYS A 229 -3.41 -16.66 0.67
CA CYS A 229 -3.03 -15.89 1.86
C CYS A 229 -4.22 -15.29 2.62
N TRP A 230 -5.37 -15.10 1.95
CA TRP A 230 -6.62 -14.65 2.56
C TRP A 230 -7.53 -15.81 3.01
N GLY A 231 -7.08 -17.05 2.82
CA GLY A 231 -7.88 -18.25 3.12
C GLY A 231 -8.73 -18.76 1.95
N GLY A 232 -8.49 -18.26 0.74
CA GLY A 232 -9.10 -18.76 -0.50
C GLY A 232 -8.31 -19.89 -1.17
N ASN A 233 -8.69 -20.21 -2.41
CA ASN A 233 -8.11 -21.29 -3.21
C ASN A 233 -7.11 -20.78 -4.26
N ASN A 234 -7.09 -19.47 -4.56
CA ASN A 234 -6.33 -18.89 -5.64
C ASN A 234 -4.87 -18.66 -5.23
N ASP A 235 -3.92 -19.14 -6.02
CA ASP A 235 -2.48 -18.99 -5.81
C ASP A 235 -1.85 -17.88 -6.66
N TYR A 236 -2.68 -17.03 -7.25
CA TYR A 236 -2.22 -15.92 -8.07
C TYR A 236 -1.17 -15.07 -7.34
N THR A 237 -0.07 -14.85 -8.02
CA THR A 237 0.98 -13.90 -7.64
C THR A 237 0.91 -12.72 -8.59
N PHE A 238 0.81 -11.51 -8.04
CA PHE A 238 0.69 -10.31 -8.85
C PHE A 238 1.91 -10.14 -9.76
N VAL A 239 1.62 -9.97 -11.05
CA VAL A 239 2.55 -9.49 -12.07
C VAL A 239 1.82 -8.38 -12.81
N PHE A 240 2.47 -7.22 -12.92
CA PHE A 240 1.88 -6.12 -13.68
C PHE A 240 1.82 -6.47 -15.17
N VAL A 241 0.61 -6.41 -15.71
CA VAL A 241 0.36 -6.59 -17.15
C VAL A 241 -0.12 -5.26 -17.69
N PRO A 242 0.59 -4.65 -18.66
CA PRO A 242 0.16 -3.43 -19.31
C PRO A 242 -1.23 -3.57 -19.95
N GLU A 243 -1.96 -2.48 -20.00
CA GLU A 243 -3.24 -2.44 -20.72
C GLU A 243 -2.97 -2.50 -22.23
N VAL A 244 -3.54 -3.49 -22.91
CA VAL A 244 -3.48 -3.55 -24.38
C VAL A 244 -4.36 -2.43 -24.91
N GLN A 245 -3.76 -1.37 -25.45
CA GLN A 245 -4.50 -0.33 -26.15
C GLN A 245 -5.12 -0.96 -27.41
N THR A 246 -6.42 -1.17 -27.39
CA THR A 246 -7.16 -1.44 -28.59
C THR A 246 -7.27 -0.12 -29.34
N ASN A 247 -6.37 0.10 -30.29
CA ASN A 247 -6.44 1.26 -31.19
C ASN A 247 -7.73 1.15 -32.03
N GLU A 248 -8.80 1.75 -31.60
CA GLU A 248 -9.98 2.02 -32.45
C GLU A 248 -9.68 3.06 -33.57
N ASP A 249 -8.51 3.69 -33.56
CA ASP A 249 -8.04 4.60 -34.59
C ASP A 249 -7.40 3.93 -35.83
N ALA A 250 -7.34 2.57 -35.87
CA ALA A 250 -6.80 1.84 -37.03
C ALA A 250 -7.84 1.40 -38.05
N LEU A 251 -9.04 1.96 -38.04
CA LEU A 251 -10.13 1.61 -38.98
C LEU A 251 -10.14 2.49 -40.25
N ASN A 252 -8.95 2.87 -40.77
CA ASN A 252 -8.83 3.35 -42.15
C ASN A 252 -7.46 3.01 -42.76
N GLY A 253 -7.24 1.76 -43.09
CA GLY A 253 -6.03 1.37 -43.82
C GLY A 253 -5.85 -0.16 -43.91
N LYS A 254 -6.45 -0.73 -44.94
CA LYS A 254 -6.16 -2.02 -45.61
C LYS A 254 -5.63 -3.19 -44.81
N LEU A 255 -6.46 -4.21 -44.82
CA LEU A 255 -6.23 -5.64 -44.47
C LEU A 255 -4.87 -6.16 -44.95
N ASP A 256 -4.18 -6.85 -44.04
CA ASP A 256 -3.52 -8.08 -44.41
C ASP A 256 -3.77 -9.14 -43.31
N ASN A 257 -4.53 -10.14 -43.69
CA ASN A 257 -4.93 -11.28 -42.88
C ASN A 257 -3.71 -12.18 -42.62
N LYS A 258 -3.29 -12.35 -41.36
CA LYS A 258 -2.63 -13.59 -40.91
C LYS A 258 -3.41 -14.18 -39.76
N LYS A 259 -4.22 -15.19 -40.09
CA LYS A 259 -4.85 -16.12 -39.14
C LYS A 259 -3.76 -16.88 -38.39
N VAL A 260 -3.77 -16.80 -37.06
CA VAL A 260 -3.05 -17.76 -36.19
C VAL A 260 -4.08 -18.83 -35.76
N HIS A 261 -3.88 -20.03 -36.23
CA HIS A 261 -4.63 -21.21 -35.81
C HIS A 261 -4.15 -21.67 -34.44
N PHE A 262 -5.06 -21.79 -33.49
CA PHE A 262 -4.86 -22.62 -32.30
C PHE A 262 -5.18 -24.08 -32.67
N ALA A 263 -4.21 -24.95 -32.49
CA ALA A 263 -4.42 -26.38 -32.54
C ALA A 263 -4.78 -26.89 -31.15
N GLU A 264 -5.95 -27.52 -31.04
CA GLU A 264 -6.35 -28.33 -29.89
C GLU A 264 -5.57 -29.66 -29.86
N GLY A 265 -5.25 -30.10 -28.65
CA GLY A 265 -5.14 -31.55 -28.40
C GLY A 265 -3.88 -32.07 -27.77
N SER A 266 -4.00 -32.41 -26.48
CA SER A 266 -3.42 -33.62 -25.81
C SER A 266 -2.13 -33.49 -25.00
N PRO A 267 -1.81 -34.46 -24.10
CA PRO A 267 -2.13 -34.42 -22.68
C PRO A 267 -0.88 -34.40 -21.77
N LEU A 268 -1.14 -34.22 -20.47
CA LEU A 268 -0.23 -34.34 -19.33
C LEU A 268 0.92 -35.35 -19.46
N THR A 269 2.15 -34.92 -19.22
CA THR A 269 3.18 -35.72 -18.58
C THR A 269 4.12 -34.80 -17.79
N GLU A 270 4.30 -35.14 -16.52
CA GLU A 270 5.25 -34.52 -15.58
C GLU A 270 6.68 -34.63 -16.12
N GLN A 271 7.44 -33.59 -16.01
CA GLN A 271 8.81 -33.51 -15.49
C GLN A 271 9.44 -32.13 -15.76
N SER A 272 9.95 -31.52 -14.70
CA SER A 272 10.83 -30.34 -14.70
C SER A 272 12.07 -30.55 -15.59
N PRO A 273 12.83 -29.53 -15.94
CA PRO A 273 12.99 -28.18 -15.42
C PRO A 273 12.91 -27.05 -16.47
N CYS A 274 12.81 -25.84 -15.98
CA CYS A 274 12.83 -24.58 -16.68
C CYS A 274 13.94 -24.47 -17.75
N ASN A 275 13.54 -24.34 -19.01
CA ASN A 275 14.38 -23.71 -20.03
C ASN A 275 13.67 -22.47 -20.54
N PHE A 276 14.19 -21.32 -20.15
CA PHE A 276 13.93 -20.06 -20.84
C PHE A 276 14.68 -20.09 -22.18
N GLY A 277 13.98 -19.66 -23.21
CA GLY A 277 14.52 -19.58 -24.56
C GLY A 277 15.80 -18.73 -24.60
N GLU A 278 16.80 -19.33 -25.22
CA GLU A 278 18.10 -18.77 -25.56
C GLU A 278 17.91 -17.55 -26.50
N THR A 279 18.13 -16.36 -25.93
CA THR A 279 18.91 -15.37 -26.66
C THR A 279 20.34 -15.57 -26.15
N ASP A 280 21.30 -15.76 -27.06
CA ASP A 280 22.74 -15.87 -26.80
C ASP A 280 23.28 -14.59 -26.11
N GLU A 281 22.96 -14.37 -24.84
CA GLU A 281 23.68 -13.45 -23.97
C GLU A 281 24.71 -14.29 -23.22
N GLU A 282 25.97 -14.12 -23.60
CA GLU A 282 27.12 -14.75 -22.98
C GLU A 282 27.13 -14.47 -21.48
N GLN A 283 26.93 -15.51 -20.65
CA GLN A 283 26.97 -15.40 -19.20
C GLN A 283 28.37 -14.89 -18.78
N LEU A 284 28.41 -13.85 -17.97
CA LEU A 284 29.65 -13.17 -17.57
C LEU A 284 30.08 -13.55 -16.14
N LEU A 285 29.09 -13.79 -15.25
CA LEU A 285 29.32 -14.00 -13.82
C LEU A 285 28.71 -15.32 -13.35
N SER A 286 29.50 -16.13 -12.62
CA SER A 286 28.98 -17.23 -11.81
C SER A 286 28.79 -16.77 -10.38
N VAL A 287 27.66 -17.12 -9.77
CA VAL A 287 27.32 -16.80 -8.39
C VAL A 287 26.93 -18.07 -7.65
N GLU A 288 27.66 -18.38 -6.60
CA GLU A 288 27.46 -19.58 -5.78
C GLU A 288 27.34 -19.20 -4.28
N PRO A 289 26.48 -19.87 -3.51
CA PRO A 289 25.41 -20.80 -3.90
C PRO A 289 24.17 -20.05 -4.43
N ASP A 290 23.20 -20.77 -5.00
CA ASP A 290 21.92 -20.20 -5.46
C ASP A 290 21.04 -19.65 -4.33
N ALA A 291 21.34 -20.03 -3.09
CA ALA A 291 20.72 -19.49 -1.89
C ALA A 291 21.79 -19.24 -0.80
N ILE A 292 21.69 -18.09 -0.14
CA ILE A 292 22.62 -17.74 0.94
C ILE A 292 22.22 -18.51 2.19
N ILE A 293 23.08 -19.40 2.64
CA ILE A 293 22.89 -20.19 3.86
C ILE A 293 23.53 -19.43 5.03
N PHE A 294 22.73 -19.07 6.02
CA PHE A 294 23.20 -18.35 7.20
C PHE A 294 23.54 -19.33 8.32
N ASN A 295 24.80 -19.32 8.74
CA ASN A 295 25.29 -20.12 9.83
C ASN A 295 25.75 -19.23 10.99
N LYS A 296 25.61 -19.74 12.23
CA LYS A 296 26.10 -19.04 13.41
C LYS A 296 27.61 -19.22 13.52
N ASP A 297 28.35 -18.12 13.47
CA ASP A 297 29.79 -18.09 13.69
C ASP A 297 30.08 -17.21 14.93
N GLY A 298 30.31 -17.86 16.06
CA GLY A 298 30.51 -17.19 17.34
C GLY A 298 29.28 -16.38 17.79
N LYS A 299 29.39 -15.06 17.78
CA LYS A 299 28.32 -14.11 18.13
C LYS A 299 27.57 -13.55 16.91
N GLU A 300 28.08 -13.78 15.71
CA GLU A 300 27.50 -13.28 14.47
C GLU A 300 26.84 -14.42 13.68
N ILE A 301 25.87 -14.05 12.84
CA ILE A 301 25.20 -14.95 11.91
C ILE A 301 25.62 -14.51 10.51
N ILE A 302 26.32 -15.41 9.81
CA ILE A 302 27.04 -15.09 8.58
C ILE A 302 26.59 -16.00 7.45
N GLY A 303 26.35 -15.40 6.27
CA GLY A 303 26.23 -16.08 4.98
C GLY A 303 27.37 -15.69 4.06
N VAL A 304 27.71 -16.56 3.12
CA VAL A 304 28.79 -16.32 2.16
C VAL A 304 28.25 -16.49 0.74
N ILE A 305 28.65 -15.57 -0.14
CA ILE A 305 28.41 -15.62 -1.59
C ILE A 305 29.77 -15.63 -2.29
N ILE A 306 29.95 -16.50 -3.24
CA ILE A 306 31.16 -16.55 -4.09
C ILE A 306 30.79 -16.01 -5.46
N LEU A 307 31.46 -14.96 -5.88
CA LEU A 307 31.35 -14.38 -7.23
C LEU A 307 32.57 -14.82 -8.03
N LYS A 308 32.39 -15.34 -9.24
CA LYS A 308 33.47 -15.71 -10.15
C LYS A 308 33.20 -15.09 -11.52
N ASN A 309 34.13 -14.27 -11.98
CA ASN A 309 34.15 -13.81 -13.35
C ASN A 309 34.54 -14.98 -14.27
N ILE A 310 33.62 -15.42 -15.12
CA ILE A 310 33.84 -16.57 -16.01
C ILE A 310 34.42 -16.16 -17.36
N THR A 311 34.56 -14.86 -17.61
CA THR A 311 35.18 -14.35 -18.85
C THR A 311 36.69 -14.38 -18.73
N THR A 312 37.37 -14.52 -19.87
CA THR A 312 38.84 -14.57 -19.96
C THR A 312 39.48 -13.23 -20.31
N ASP A 313 38.66 -12.26 -20.75
CA ASP A 313 39.08 -11.00 -21.33
C ASP A 313 38.38 -9.75 -20.78
N LYS A 314 37.27 -9.92 -20.08
CA LYS A 314 36.45 -8.79 -19.61
C LYS A 314 36.61 -8.54 -18.11
N ILE A 315 36.84 -7.30 -17.72
CA ILE A 315 36.77 -6.88 -16.32
C ILE A 315 35.30 -6.60 -15.99
N LEU A 316 34.82 -7.13 -14.89
CA LEU A 316 33.43 -6.94 -14.47
C LEU A 316 33.33 -6.03 -13.24
N SER A 317 32.44 -5.05 -13.29
CA SER A 317 31.98 -4.37 -12.09
C SER A 317 30.75 -5.07 -11.54
N TYR A 318 30.71 -5.33 -10.24
CA TYR A 318 29.56 -5.93 -9.58
C TYR A 318 28.97 -5.02 -8.50
N LYS A 319 27.66 -5.16 -8.26
CA LYS A 319 26.92 -4.55 -7.14
C LYS A 319 25.95 -5.56 -6.54
N ILE A 320 25.85 -5.55 -5.22
CA ILE A 320 24.93 -6.40 -4.49
C ILE A 320 23.90 -5.52 -3.78
N LYS A 321 22.64 -5.79 -4.01
CA LYS A 321 21.49 -5.16 -3.33
C LYS A 321 20.72 -6.21 -2.53
N THR A 322 20.02 -5.78 -1.50
CA THR A 322 19.12 -6.62 -0.72
C THR A 322 17.78 -5.92 -0.53
N THR A 323 16.73 -6.71 -0.37
CA THR A 323 15.39 -6.21 -0.03
C THR A 323 15.31 -5.63 1.39
N SER A 324 16.29 -5.98 2.26
CA SER A 324 16.28 -5.60 3.68
C SER A 324 17.66 -5.05 4.11
N PRO A 325 18.06 -3.86 3.63
CA PRO A 325 19.38 -3.28 3.93
C PRO A 325 19.60 -2.99 5.41
N GLU A 326 18.54 -2.84 6.18
CA GLU A 326 18.58 -2.66 7.64
C GLU A 326 18.95 -3.93 8.40
N LYS A 327 18.67 -5.11 7.81
CA LYS A 327 18.95 -6.41 8.43
C LYS A 327 20.35 -6.93 8.11
N PHE A 328 20.87 -6.62 6.91
CA PHE A 328 22.08 -7.26 6.41
C PHE A 328 23.20 -6.26 6.14
N ARG A 329 24.42 -6.64 6.55
CA ARG A 329 25.64 -5.94 6.18
C ARG A 329 26.42 -6.79 5.20
N VAL A 330 26.56 -6.31 3.96
CA VAL A 330 27.29 -6.99 2.86
C VAL A 330 28.70 -6.41 2.74
N ARG A 331 29.71 -7.25 2.71
CA ARG A 331 31.12 -6.86 2.62
C ARG A 331 31.92 -7.77 1.67
N PRO A 332 32.48 -7.20 0.58
CA PRO A 332 32.19 -5.91 -0.01
C PRO A 332 30.86 -5.92 -0.78
N SER A 333 30.10 -4.80 -0.79
CA SER A 333 28.81 -4.70 -1.48
C SER A 333 28.94 -4.34 -2.97
N SER A 334 30.12 -3.92 -3.40
CA SER A 334 30.45 -3.62 -4.79
C SER A 334 31.95 -3.69 -5.02
N GLY A 335 32.38 -3.84 -6.27
CA GLY A 335 33.79 -3.88 -6.64
C GLY A 335 34.00 -4.23 -8.10
N LEU A 336 35.26 -4.53 -8.42
CA LEU A 336 35.69 -5.03 -9.71
C LEU A 336 36.17 -6.48 -9.56
N LEU A 337 36.01 -7.27 -10.61
CA LEU A 337 36.51 -8.63 -10.77
C LEU A 337 37.35 -8.67 -12.06
N GLN A 338 38.61 -9.03 -11.94
CA GLN A 338 39.49 -9.27 -13.11
C GLN A 338 39.01 -10.52 -13.87
N PRO A 339 39.42 -10.72 -15.11
CA PRO A 339 39.14 -11.95 -15.84
C PRO A 339 39.55 -13.20 -15.02
N SER A 340 38.63 -14.17 -14.92
CA SER A 340 38.78 -15.41 -14.13
C SER A 340 38.97 -15.22 -12.63
N GLU A 341 38.83 -14.00 -12.08
CA GLU A 341 38.92 -13.74 -10.64
C GLU A 341 37.71 -14.27 -9.91
N GLN A 342 37.95 -14.83 -8.73
CA GLN A 342 36.91 -15.26 -7.77
C GLN A 342 37.00 -14.41 -6.50
N LYS A 343 35.84 -13.99 -5.96
CA LYS A 343 35.76 -13.16 -4.76
C LYS A 343 34.68 -13.66 -3.80
N SER A 344 35.05 -13.77 -2.55
CA SER A 344 34.10 -14.11 -1.48
C SER A 344 33.48 -12.85 -0.92
N ILE A 345 32.16 -12.85 -0.78
CA ILE A 345 31.34 -11.78 -0.21
C ILE A 345 30.71 -12.28 1.08
N THR A 346 30.95 -11.58 2.15
CA THR A 346 30.37 -11.90 3.47
C THR A 346 29.08 -11.10 3.70
N VAL A 347 28.02 -11.79 4.06
CA VAL A 347 26.74 -11.21 4.44
C VAL A 347 26.51 -11.48 5.91
N VAL A 348 26.48 -10.43 6.74
CA VAL A 348 26.30 -10.53 8.19
C VAL A 348 24.88 -10.07 8.55
N LEU A 349 24.14 -10.90 9.31
CA LEU A 349 22.88 -10.50 9.89
C LEU A 349 23.13 -9.57 11.08
N GLN A 350 22.51 -8.41 11.10
CA GLN A 350 22.71 -7.39 12.14
C GLN A 350 22.15 -7.84 13.49
N PRO A 351 22.77 -7.43 14.62
CA PRO A 351 22.24 -7.72 15.96
C PRO A 351 20.79 -7.24 16.13
N GLY A 352 19.98 -8.06 16.76
CA GLY A 352 18.54 -7.77 16.98
C GLY A 352 17.60 -8.43 15.99
N TYR A 353 18.12 -9.08 14.95
CA TYR A 353 17.34 -9.90 14.02
C TYR A 353 17.59 -11.38 14.26
N ASP A 354 16.54 -12.20 14.20
CA ASP A 354 16.63 -13.66 14.37
C ASP A 354 16.53 -14.37 13.03
N VAL A 355 17.24 -15.49 12.89
CA VAL A 355 17.25 -16.33 11.69
C VAL A 355 15.92 -17.05 11.50
N ARG A 356 15.21 -17.35 12.59
CA ARG A 356 13.99 -18.16 12.58
C ARG A 356 12.80 -17.38 12.02
N GLY A 357 12.40 -17.74 10.79
CA GLY A 357 11.15 -17.27 10.16
C GLY A 357 11.22 -15.95 9.39
N LEU A 358 12.33 -15.19 9.44
CA LEU A 358 12.45 -13.89 8.75
C LEU A 358 13.19 -13.96 7.40
N LEU A 359 14.02 -14.99 7.17
CA LEU A 359 14.87 -15.08 5.97
C LEU A 359 14.12 -15.49 4.70
N HIS A 360 12.97 -16.14 4.79
CA HIS A 360 12.24 -16.64 3.61
C HIS A 360 11.77 -15.55 2.63
N ASN A 361 11.58 -14.32 3.11
CA ASN A 361 11.15 -13.18 2.29
C ASN A 361 12.32 -12.29 1.84
N ASP A 362 13.49 -12.45 2.44
CA ASP A 362 14.66 -11.65 2.10
C ASP A 362 15.31 -12.17 0.83
N ARG A 363 15.70 -11.25 -0.04
CA ARG A 363 16.33 -11.54 -1.34
C ARG A 363 17.57 -10.68 -1.53
N PHE A 364 18.53 -11.25 -2.22
CA PHE A 364 19.69 -10.52 -2.70
C PHE A 364 19.69 -10.51 -4.23
N LEU A 365 20.13 -9.40 -4.79
CA LEU A 365 20.31 -9.20 -6.20
C LEU A 365 21.79 -8.88 -6.45
N VAL A 366 22.48 -9.79 -7.10
CA VAL A 366 23.85 -9.58 -7.60
C VAL A 366 23.72 -9.12 -9.05
N MET A 367 24.31 -7.99 -9.37
CA MET A 367 24.32 -7.42 -10.73
C MET A 367 25.76 -7.24 -11.17
N CYS A 368 26.04 -7.51 -12.44
CA CYS A 368 27.34 -7.20 -13.03
C CYS A 368 27.20 -6.54 -14.40
N LEU A 369 28.25 -5.82 -14.78
CA LEU A 369 28.42 -5.24 -16.11
C LEU A 369 29.91 -5.20 -16.48
N PRO A 370 30.27 -5.35 -17.76
CA PRO A 370 31.65 -5.24 -18.20
C PRO A 370 32.13 -3.78 -18.16
N VAL A 371 33.38 -3.58 -17.76
CA VAL A 371 34.09 -2.29 -17.77
C VAL A 371 35.33 -2.35 -18.64
N LYS A 372 35.66 -1.24 -19.29
CA LYS A 372 36.76 -1.20 -20.25
C LYS A 372 38.15 -1.24 -19.58
N ASN A 373 38.31 -0.62 -18.42
CA ASN A 373 39.59 -0.49 -17.72
C ASN A 373 39.42 -0.70 -16.22
N ALA A 374 40.45 -1.26 -15.56
CA ALA A 374 40.51 -1.42 -14.11
C ALA A 374 40.61 -0.08 -13.35
N ASP A 375 41.19 0.94 -13.97
CA ASP A 375 41.44 2.27 -13.39
C ASP A 375 40.25 3.24 -13.58
N ILE A 376 39.04 2.70 -13.78
CA ILE A 376 37.84 3.50 -13.93
C ILE A 376 37.58 4.32 -12.66
N THR A 377 37.38 5.63 -12.81
CA THR A 377 37.07 6.48 -11.65
C THR A 377 35.70 6.13 -11.04
N ALA A 378 35.52 6.39 -9.73
CA ALA A 378 34.22 6.15 -9.04
C ALA A 378 33.08 6.91 -9.70
N GLN A 379 33.37 8.08 -10.29
CA GLN A 379 32.38 8.95 -10.94
C GLN A 379 31.97 8.38 -12.31
N ASP A 380 32.94 7.90 -13.10
CA ASP A 380 32.65 7.27 -14.38
C ASP A 380 31.92 5.94 -14.21
N LEU A 381 32.32 5.16 -13.21
CA LEU A 381 31.64 3.91 -12.86
C LEU A 381 30.18 4.16 -12.43
N HIS A 382 29.94 5.21 -11.65
CA HIS A 382 28.58 5.60 -11.26
C HIS A 382 27.73 6.03 -12.48
N THR A 383 28.32 6.78 -13.42
CA THR A 383 27.69 7.21 -14.67
C THR A 383 27.38 6.00 -15.57
N LEU A 384 28.32 5.05 -15.65
CA LEU A 384 28.15 3.81 -16.40
C LEU A 384 26.98 2.99 -15.86
N TRP A 385 26.89 2.81 -14.54
CA TRP A 385 25.77 2.11 -13.89
C TRP A 385 24.40 2.78 -14.10
N LYS A 386 24.37 4.08 -14.39
CA LYS A 386 23.14 4.81 -14.71
C LYS A 386 22.74 4.71 -16.18
N SER A 387 23.71 4.60 -17.08
CA SER A 387 23.48 4.64 -18.53
C SER A 387 23.19 3.28 -19.16
N VAL A 388 23.56 2.19 -18.49
CA VAL A 388 23.38 0.83 -19.02
C VAL A 388 21.94 0.38 -18.82
N LYS A 389 21.26 0.01 -19.92
CA LYS A 389 19.87 -0.46 -19.93
C LYS A 389 19.70 -1.94 -19.58
N SER A 390 20.72 -2.76 -19.79
CA SER A 390 20.72 -4.19 -19.48
C SER A 390 21.97 -4.55 -18.68
N THR A 391 21.78 -5.26 -17.56
CA THR A 391 22.85 -5.81 -16.72
C THR A 391 22.52 -7.27 -16.43
N GLU A 392 23.53 -8.14 -16.42
CA GLU A 392 23.35 -9.50 -15.94
C GLU A 392 22.98 -9.48 -14.45
N GLN A 393 21.96 -10.27 -14.05
CA GLN A 393 21.39 -10.24 -12.72
C GLN A 393 21.15 -11.66 -12.18
N HIS A 394 21.61 -11.90 -10.95
CA HIS A 394 21.39 -13.14 -10.21
C HIS A 394 20.59 -12.86 -8.94
N LYS A 395 19.49 -13.58 -8.77
CA LYS A 395 18.59 -13.44 -7.60
C LYS A 395 18.87 -14.59 -6.63
N LEU A 396 19.28 -14.27 -5.40
CA LEU A 396 19.54 -15.23 -4.34
C LEU A 396 18.46 -15.20 -3.27
N LYS A 397 18.07 -16.37 -2.79
CA LYS A 397 17.21 -16.54 -1.61
C LYS A 397 18.07 -16.64 -0.36
N CYS A 398 17.45 -16.45 0.82
CA CYS A 398 18.10 -16.68 2.12
C CYS A 398 17.53 -17.93 2.75
N CYS A 399 18.39 -18.77 3.33
CA CYS A 399 18.04 -19.99 4.03
C CYS A 399 18.73 -20.05 5.40
N ASP A 400 18.06 -20.65 6.39
CA ASP A 400 18.67 -20.95 7.68
C ASP A 400 19.50 -22.23 7.58
N GLY A 401 20.77 -22.17 7.98
CA GLY A 401 21.67 -23.32 7.94
C GLY A 401 21.28 -24.45 8.90
N THR A 402 20.36 -24.21 9.84
CA THR A 402 19.87 -25.24 10.76
C THR A 402 18.84 -26.19 10.10
N GLU A 403 18.17 -25.78 9.01
CA GLU A 403 17.18 -26.62 8.31
C GLU A 403 17.82 -27.76 7.48
N ASN A 404 19.06 -27.59 7.01
CA ASN A 404 19.74 -28.62 6.20
C ASN A 404 20.17 -29.87 6.96
N ASN A 405 20.19 -29.84 8.32
CA ASN A 405 20.51 -31.02 9.12
C ASN A 405 19.28 -31.90 9.43
N GLU A 406 18.07 -31.38 9.23
CA GLU A 406 16.84 -32.19 9.47
C GLU A 406 16.36 -32.89 8.20
N THR A 407 16.62 -32.35 7.01
CA THR A 407 16.18 -32.94 5.71
C THR A 407 17.03 -34.13 5.30
N GLN A 408 18.31 -34.22 5.72
CA GLN A 408 19.15 -35.42 5.49
C GLN A 408 18.92 -36.53 6.51
N LYS A 409 18.28 -36.24 7.66
CA LYS A 409 17.92 -37.25 8.66
C LYS A 409 16.55 -37.89 8.41
N SER A 410 15.72 -37.30 7.56
CA SER A 410 14.36 -37.77 7.28
C SER A 410 14.29 -38.82 6.17
N GLN A 411 15.37 -39.10 5.45
CA GLN A 411 15.41 -40.13 4.40
C GLN A 411 15.98 -41.50 4.85
N SER A 412 16.45 -41.63 6.08
CA SER A 412 17.02 -42.89 6.59
C SER A 412 16.25 -43.57 7.73
N ILE A 413 15.05 -43.07 8.08
CA ILE A 413 14.22 -43.68 9.12
C ILE A 413 12.78 -43.86 8.61
N LEU A 414 12.62 -44.76 7.67
CA LEU A 414 11.34 -45.37 7.31
C LEU A 414 11.44 -46.87 7.52
N THR A 415 11.82 -47.30 8.73
CA THR A 415 11.50 -48.62 9.29
C THR A 415 11.93 -48.64 10.74
N SER A 416 11.03 -48.32 11.68
CA SER A 416 10.80 -49.01 12.94
C SER A 416 10.00 -48.13 13.93
N ASN A 417 8.79 -48.62 14.19
CA ASN A 417 8.01 -48.58 15.42
C ASN A 417 7.82 -47.30 16.24
N GLY A 418 6.52 -46.92 16.32
CA GLY A 418 5.95 -45.93 17.21
C GLY A 418 6.33 -46.07 18.69
N ALA A 419 6.86 -44.98 19.20
CA ALA A 419 6.88 -44.56 20.61
C ALA A 419 7.63 -43.23 20.81
N GLY A 420 7.67 -42.31 19.82
CA GLY A 420 8.44 -41.07 19.89
C GLY A 420 7.64 -39.76 19.72
N ASN A 421 6.34 -39.87 19.43
CA ASN A 421 5.57 -38.70 19.02
C ASN A 421 5.03 -37.82 20.18
N ASP A 422 4.95 -38.37 21.41
CA ASP A 422 4.37 -37.66 22.56
C ASP A 422 5.33 -36.60 23.14
N ARG A 423 6.65 -36.82 23.11
CA ARG A 423 7.62 -35.85 23.69
C ARG A 423 7.78 -34.56 22.87
N HIS A 424 7.57 -34.57 21.58
CA HIS A 424 7.62 -33.36 20.77
C HIS A 424 6.35 -32.53 20.89
N ILE A 425 5.22 -33.18 21.09
CA ILE A 425 3.93 -32.53 21.31
C ILE A 425 3.92 -31.84 22.70
N ASP A 426 4.42 -32.52 23.74
CA ASP A 426 4.54 -31.94 25.07
C ASP A 426 5.50 -30.75 25.14
N ALA A 427 6.61 -30.78 24.40
CA ALA A 427 7.55 -29.66 24.31
C ALA A 427 6.93 -28.46 23.52
N PHE A 428 6.07 -28.73 22.56
CA PHE A 428 5.34 -27.69 21.82
C PHE A 428 4.26 -27.03 22.71
N PHE A 429 3.47 -27.81 23.44
CA PHE A 429 2.49 -27.28 24.39
C PHE A 429 3.15 -26.49 25.53
N SER A 430 4.27 -26.97 26.09
CA SER A 430 5.05 -26.23 27.10
C SER A 430 5.56 -24.86 26.58
N LYS A 431 5.96 -24.75 25.31
CA LYS A 431 6.35 -23.48 24.69
C LYS A 431 5.15 -22.57 24.44
N MET A 432 4.00 -23.14 24.08
CA MET A 432 2.75 -22.36 23.93
C MET A 432 2.30 -21.79 25.28
N ASP A 433 2.30 -22.57 26.36
CA ASP A 433 1.99 -22.10 27.71
C ASP A 433 2.96 -21.00 28.18
N HIS A 434 4.23 -21.09 27.81
CA HIS A 434 5.21 -20.05 28.12
C HIS A 434 4.94 -18.75 27.38
N LEU A 435 4.57 -18.82 26.10
CA LEU A 435 4.18 -17.65 25.29
C LEU A 435 2.89 -17.01 25.81
N GLU A 436 1.91 -17.83 26.22
CA GLU A 436 0.65 -17.35 26.78
C GLU A 436 0.88 -16.64 28.14
N ASN A 437 1.77 -17.17 28.98
CA ASN A 437 2.19 -16.51 30.22
C ASN A 437 2.93 -15.19 29.99
N ILE A 438 3.77 -15.08 28.96
CA ILE A 438 4.43 -13.81 28.58
C ILE A 438 3.38 -12.81 28.07
N TYR A 439 2.43 -13.26 27.27
CA TYR A 439 1.34 -12.43 26.78
C TYR A 439 0.48 -11.88 27.92
N HIS A 440 0.09 -12.72 28.88
CA HIS A 440 -0.67 -12.29 30.06
C HIS A 440 0.12 -11.29 30.93
N LYS A 441 1.43 -11.50 31.13
CA LYS A 441 2.29 -10.55 31.86
C LYS A 441 2.40 -9.21 31.16
N LEU A 442 2.52 -9.20 29.84
CA LEU A 442 2.58 -7.97 29.04
C LEU A 442 1.25 -7.23 29.06
N HIS A 443 0.15 -7.97 28.89
CA HIS A 443 -1.20 -7.42 28.96
C HIS A 443 -1.47 -6.74 30.32
N ASN A 444 -1.11 -7.39 31.43
CA ASN A 444 -1.26 -6.83 32.78
C ASN A 444 -0.41 -5.58 32.99
N LYS A 445 0.82 -5.53 32.47
CA LYS A 445 1.66 -4.31 32.52
C LYS A 445 1.04 -3.15 31.72
N ILE A 446 0.46 -3.41 30.56
CA ILE A 446 -0.25 -2.41 29.76
C ILE A 446 -1.47 -1.88 30.50
N GLN A 447 -2.24 -2.73 31.16
CA GLN A 447 -3.40 -2.31 31.96
C GLN A 447 -2.96 -1.45 33.17
N THR A 448 -1.89 -1.85 33.86
CA THR A 448 -1.32 -1.04 34.98
C THR A 448 -0.89 0.35 34.50
N LEU A 449 -0.25 0.44 33.34
CA LEU A 449 0.17 1.71 32.76
C LEU A 449 -1.04 2.60 32.41
N LYS A 450 -2.13 2.01 31.91
CA LYS A 450 -3.39 2.75 31.64
C LYS A 450 -4.01 3.31 32.91
N TYR A 451 -4.03 2.54 33.99
CA TYR A 451 -4.53 3.01 35.29
C TYR A 451 -3.66 4.12 35.88
N MET A 452 -2.34 4.01 35.79
CA MET A 452 -1.42 5.08 36.22
C MET A 452 -1.67 6.39 35.43
N PHE A 453 -1.85 6.29 34.13
CA PHE A 453 -2.15 7.46 33.29
C PHE A 453 -3.49 8.09 33.67
N LEU A 454 -4.52 7.28 33.93
CA LEU A 454 -5.83 7.76 34.38
C LEU A 454 -5.73 8.50 35.72
N ILE A 455 -4.97 7.95 36.68
CA ILE A 455 -4.72 8.58 37.99
C ILE A 455 -4.01 9.92 37.82
N CYS A 456 -2.96 10.00 36.99
CA CYS A 456 -2.26 11.24 36.66
C CYS A 456 -3.20 12.29 36.07
N MET A 457 -4.09 11.92 35.16
CA MET A 457 -5.06 12.86 34.58
C MET A 457 -6.06 13.37 35.65
N LEU A 458 -6.53 12.48 36.54
CA LEU A 458 -7.43 12.88 37.63
C LEU A 458 -6.75 13.81 38.63
N THR A 459 -5.48 13.58 38.96
CA THR A 459 -4.73 14.49 39.88
C THR A 459 -4.53 15.87 39.25
N ILE A 460 -4.22 15.97 37.96
CA ILE A 460 -4.11 17.26 37.25
C ILE A 460 -5.45 18.02 37.26
N ILE A 461 -6.58 17.32 37.02
CA ILE A 461 -7.91 17.92 37.08
C ILE A 461 -8.22 18.42 38.50
N LEU A 462 -7.89 17.63 39.51
CA LEU A 462 -8.10 18.03 40.91
C LEU A 462 -7.30 19.29 41.28
N ILE A 463 -6.03 19.36 40.91
CA ILE A 463 -5.18 20.54 41.13
C ILE A 463 -5.78 21.76 40.42
N ALA A 464 -6.24 21.62 39.17
CA ALA A 464 -6.88 22.72 38.45
C ALA A 464 -8.18 23.20 39.13
N LEU A 465 -8.98 22.29 39.67
CA LEU A 465 -10.20 22.65 40.42
C LEU A 465 -9.87 23.40 41.73
N VAL A 466 -8.85 22.93 42.44
CA VAL A 466 -8.40 23.62 43.69
C VAL A 466 -7.87 25.01 43.38
N THR A 467 -7.07 25.18 42.32
CA THR A 467 -6.56 26.50 41.94
C THR A 467 -7.68 27.44 41.48
N LEU A 468 -8.69 26.97 40.79
CA LEU A 468 -9.85 27.77 40.42
C LEU A 468 -10.68 28.17 41.65
N TYR A 469 -10.81 27.27 42.63
CA TYR A 469 -11.53 27.54 43.87
C TYR A 469 -10.81 28.61 44.71
N THR A 470 -9.47 28.53 44.87
CA THR A 470 -8.68 29.55 45.59
C THR A 470 -8.77 30.89 44.89
N LEU A 471 -8.62 30.92 43.55
CA LEU A 471 -8.73 32.17 42.79
C LEU A 471 -10.11 32.83 42.95
N LYS A 472 -11.18 32.02 42.95
CA LYS A 472 -12.56 32.49 43.18
C LYS A 472 -12.70 33.14 44.57
N ASN A 473 -12.10 32.54 45.61
CA ASN A 473 -12.15 33.08 46.97
C ASN A 473 -11.35 34.36 47.09
N ASP A 474 -10.16 34.45 46.48
CA ASP A 474 -9.33 35.64 46.48
C ASP A 474 -10.01 36.82 45.78
N ILE A 475 -10.68 36.55 44.65
CA ILE A 475 -11.50 37.56 43.94
C ILE A 475 -12.65 38.04 44.82
N LYS A 476 -13.34 37.13 45.51
CA LYS A 476 -14.46 37.49 46.41
C LYS A 476 -13.98 38.38 47.55
N GLU A 477 -12.88 38.02 48.21
CA GLU A 477 -12.29 38.80 49.29
C GLU A 477 -11.86 40.18 48.81
N SER A 478 -11.31 40.28 47.58
CA SER A 478 -10.93 41.58 46.98
C SER A 478 -12.15 42.46 46.68
N ILE A 479 -13.27 41.85 46.23
CA ILE A 479 -14.52 42.57 45.99
C ILE A 479 -15.09 43.08 47.31
N ASP A 480 -15.12 42.23 48.37
CA ASP A 480 -15.61 42.61 49.68
C ASP A 480 -14.83 43.80 50.29
N ARG A 481 -13.47 43.78 50.16
CA ARG A 481 -12.59 44.91 50.55
C ARG A 481 -12.91 46.20 49.78
N LEU A 482 -13.08 46.09 48.46
CA LEU A 482 -13.43 47.25 47.63
C LEU A 482 -14.80 47.83 48.01
N HIS A 483 -15.73 46.97 48.38
CA HIS A 483 -17.07 47.39 48.84
C HIS A 483 -17.00 48.17 50.16
N ASP A 484 -16.18 47.70 51.12
CA ASP A 484 -15.94 48.38 52.40
C ASP A 484 -15.26 49.70 52.22
N ASP A 485 -14.24 49.81 51.38
CA ASP A 485 -13.52 51.06 51.05
C ASP A 485 -14.44 52.12 50.40
N ILE A 486 -15.33 51.66 49.48
CA ILE A 486 -16.33 52.57 48.88
C ILE A 486 -17.32 53.07 49.92
N LYS A 487 -17.76 52.23 50.83
CA LYS A 487 -18.68 52.57 51.87
C LYS A 487 -18.10 53.57 52.87
N GLU A 488 -16.85 53.37 53.20
CA GLU A 488 -16.11 54.32 54.09
C GLU A 488 -15.87 55.69 53.40
N THR A 489 -15.54 55.69 52.11
CA THR A 489 -15.36 56.93 51.29
C THR A 489 -16.70 57.68 51.17
N MET A 490 -17.84 56.98 50.97
CA MET A 490 -19.17 57.62 50.93
C MET A 490 -19.52 58.25 52.28
N TYR A 491 -19.25 57.53 53.39
CA TYR A 491 -19.50 58.05 54.74
C TYR A 491 -18.67 59.28 55.04
N GLN A 492 -17.43 59.34 54.60
CA GLN A 492 -16.57 60.50 54.72
C GLN A 492 -17.05 61.69 53.88
N GLN A 493 -17.58 61.49 52.70
CA GLN A 493 -18.21 62.51 51.87
C GLN A 493 -19.46 63.09 52.47
N GLU A 494 -20.34 62.28 53.07
CA GLU A 494 -21.55 62.72 53.78
C GLU A 494 -21.18 63.51 55.00
N CYS A 495 -20.16 63.14 55.79
CA CYS A 495 -19.64 63.95 56.94
C CYS A 495 -19.02 65.29 56.54
N HIS A 496 -18.45 65.39 55.35
CA HIS A 496 -17.91 66.67 54.84
C HIS A 496 -19.01 67.63 54.33
N MET A 497 -20.11 67.11 53.76
CA MET A 497 -21.22 67.92 53.30
C MET A 497 -22.15 68.40 54.48
N GLY A 498 -22.19 67.64 55.58
CA GLY A 498 -22.92 68.06 56.79
C GLY A 498 -22.30 69.11 57.67
N ARG A 499 -21.07 69.59 57.42
CA ARG A 499 -20.35 70.67 58.17
C ARG A 499 -20.34 71.98 57.44
N GLY A 500 -21.10 72.15 56.36
CA GLY A 500 -21.14 73.41 55.59
C GLY A 500 -22.51 74.11 55.59
N ILE A 501 -23.30 74.02 56.71
CA ILE A 501 -24.46 74.83 56.94
C ILE A 501 -24.31 75.55 58.28
#